data_381db6607adcfe0cf3088211291570f2
#
_entry.id   381db6607adcfe0cf3088211291570f2
#
_cell.length_a   1.000
_cell.length_b   1.000
_cell.length_c   1.000
_cell.angle_alpha   90.00
_cell.angle_beta   90.00
_cell.angle_gamma   90.00
#
_symmetry.space_group_name_H-M   'P 1'
#
loop_
_entity.id
_entity.type
_entity.pdbx_description
1 polymer ?
#
loop_
_entity_poly.entity_id
_entity_poly.type
_entity_poly.pdbx_seq_one_letter_code
_entity_poly.pdbx_strand_id
1 'polypeptide(L)'
;MGGRHALAEIDLRFMKVQLSSALLPFAAAGLLLLGTGCETVEKYSLTYRLWDNQDLRKWSEPAPDPNLALFAATNCASVLVQYNALSEKHSTVKRRAYYLHQNAARIAAGKQPELVSLAVADGMETIPVLPTQNDITNLPPKLPAYAVVIKAGRGFTLYRLMESEANFDLPVYAETSGTPTRLVLTPFAVVGDTVMVGAVAAVVGFLLWVQSGAPTH
;
A
#
# COMPACT_ATOMS: atom_id res chain seq x y z
N MET A 1 -2.92 49.59 65.02
CA MET A 1 -2.10 49.08 63.90
C MET A 1 -2.71 47.80 63.42
N GLY A 2 -3.66 47.82 62.52
CA GLY A 2 -4.35 46.59 62.07
C GLY A 2 -5.26 46.78 60.87
N GLY A 3 -4.74 47.29 59.74
CA GLY A 3 -5.59 47.57 58.60
C GLY A 3 -4.96 47.40 57.20
N ARG A 4 -3.74 46.89 57.10
CA ARG A 4 -3.05 46.78 55.79
C ARG A 4 -2.92 45.33 55.22
N HIS A 5 -3.22 44.32 55.98
CA HIS A 5 -3.08 42.92 55.52
C HIS A 5 -4.34 42.37 54.79
N ALA A 6 -5.52 42.95 55.03
CA ALA A 6 -6.77 42.43 54.48
C ALA A 6 -6.97 42.77 52.98
N LEU A 7 -6.45 43.91 52.52
CA LEU A 7 -6.61 44.35 51.12
C LEU A 7 -5.68 43.61 50.11
N ALA A 8 -4.52 43.14 50.57
CA ALA A 8 -3.58 42.38 49.68
C ALA A 8 -4.04 40.93 49.40
N GLU A 9 -4.83 40.35 50.30
CA GLU A 9 -5.29 38.99 50.18
C GLU A 9 -6.50 38.83 49.25
N ILE A 10 -7.32 39.91 49.12
CA ILE A 10 -8.48 39.94 48.23
C ILE A 10 -8.02 40.06 46.78
N ASP A 11 -6.97 40.83 46.49
CA ASP A 11 -6.47 41.02 45.13
C ASP A 11 -5.83 39.74 44.55
N LEU A 12 -5.14 38.95 45.36
CA LEU A 12 -4.57 37.66 44.96
C LEU A 12 -5.61 36.59 44.63
N ARG A 13 -6.75 36.59 45.31
CA ARG A 13 -7.86 35.67 45.01
C ARG A 13 -8.58 36.01 43.74
N PHE A 14 -8.78 37.31 43.45
CA PHE A 14 -9.41 37.77 42.22
C PHE A 14 -8.51 37.46 41.00
N MET A 15 -7.21 37.66 41.12
CA MET A 15 -6.24 37.36 40.05
C MET A 15 -6.15 35.84 39.76
N LYS A 16 -6.22 34.95 40.79
CA LYS A 16 -6.26 33.50 40.62
C LYS A 16 -7.53 33.03 39.94
N VAL A 17 -8.68 33.59 40.21
CA VAL A 17 -9.96 33.21 39.60
C VAL A 17 -10.00 33.64 38.11
N GLN A 18 -9.46 34.81 37.78
CA GLN A 18 -9.41 35.25 36.37
C GLN A 18 -8.41 34.46 35.53
N LEU A 19 -7.28 34.02 36.08
CA LEU A 19 -6.32 33.17 35.37
C LEU A 19 -6.90 31.75 35.11
N SER A 20 -7.69 31.23 36.06
CA SER A 20 -8.32 29.93 35.92
C SER A 20 -9.43 29.89 34.87
N SER A 21 -10.20 30.96 34.72
CA SER A 21 -11.27 31.05 33.74
C SER A 21 -10.77 31.26 32.31
N ALA A 22 -9.61 31.84 32.13
CA ALA A 22 -8.99 32.00 30.80
C ALA A 22 -8.32 30.72 30.29
N LEU A 23 -7.91 29.80 31.15
CA LEU A 23 -7.29 28.53 30.76
C LEU A 23 -8.30 27.45 30.35
N LEU A 24 -9.55 27.54 30.82
CA LEU A 24 -10.60 26.57 30.52
C LEU A 24 -10.94 26.47 29.03
N PRO A 25 -11.12 27.57 28.25
CA PRO A 25 -11.39 27.48 26.82
C PRO A 25 -10.20 26.93 26.02
N PHE A 26 -8.96 27.16 26.45
CA PHE A 26 -7.79 26.59 25.80
C PHE A 26 -7.68 25.07 26.00
N ALA A 27 -8.01 24.60 27.22
CA ALA A 27 -8.06 23.18 27.50
C ALA A 27 -9.20 22.49 26.73
N ALA A 28 -10.37 23.13 26.62
CA ALA A 28 -11.50 22.60 25.84
C ALA A 28 -11.24 22.62 24.34
N ALA A 29 -10.61 23.65 23.79
CA ALA A 29 -10.20 23.70 22.39
C ALA A 29 -9.12 22.63 22.07
N GLY A 30 -8.17 22.42 22.96
CA GLY A 30 -7.17 21.36 22.86
C GLY A 30 -7.81 19.97 22.88
N LEU A 31 -8.79 19.72 23.74
CA LEU A 31 -9.52 18.45 23.81
C LEU A 31 -10.38 18.18 22.56
N LEU A 32 -11.02 19.22 22.02
CA LEU A 32 -11.80 19.12 20.78
C LEU A 32 -10.91 18.81 19.57
N LEU A 33 -9.71 19.38 19.51
CA LEU A 33 -8.71 19.08 18.47
C LEU A 33 -8.19 17.64 18.58
N LEU A 34 -8.07 17.09 19.77
CA LEU A 34 -7.70 15.70 20.00
C LEU A 34 -8.83 14.70 19.72
N GLY A 35 -10.10 15.11 19.92
CA GLY A 35 -11.26 14.23 19.73
C GLY A 35 -11.71 14.04 18.28
N THR A 36 -11.45 15.00 17.39
CA THR A 36 -11.76 14.91 15.95
C THR A 36 -10.57 14.41 15.12
N GLY A 37 -9.47 14.04 15.81
CA GLY A 37 -8.12 14.03 15.22
C GLY A 37 -7.77 12.82 14.35
N CYS A 38 -8.36 11.63 14.55
CA CYS A 38 -7.84 10.46 13.84
C CYS A 38 -8.19 10.47 12.34
N GLU A 39 -9.43 10.65 11.97
CA GLU A 39 -9.83 10.66 10.54
C GLU A 39 -9.30 11.89 9.77
N THR A 40 -9.26 13.04 10.45
CA THR A 40 -8.80 14.30 9.82
C THR A 40 -7.28 14.31 9.62
N VAL A 41 -6.52 13.76 10.58
CA VAL A 41 -5.07 13.64 10.48
C VAL A 41 -4.68 12.71 9.31
N GLU A 42 -5.33 11.56 9.16
CA GLU A 42 -5.09 10.63 8.05
C GLU A 42 -5.30 11.30 6.70
N LYS A 43 -6.34 12.10 6.56
CA LYS A 43 -6.70 12.74 5.29
C LYS A 43 -5.76 13.88 4.89
N TYR A 44 -5.25 14.65 5.85
CA TYR A 44 -4.50 15.89 5.59
C TYR A 44 -3.01 15.80 5.92
N SER A 45 -2.56 14.81 6.68
CA SER A 45 -1.14 14.63 6.99
C SER A 45 -0.34 14.25 5.75
N LEU A 46 0.69 15.04 5.44
CA LEU A 46 1.64 14.74 4.36
C LEU A 46 2.46 13.50 4.69
N THR A 47 2.79 13.29 5.96
CA THR A 47 3.51 12.10 6.42
C THR A 47 2.67 10.84 6.20
N TYR A 48 1.40 10.85 6.60
CA TYR A 48 0.49 9.73 6.37
C TYR A 48 0.36 9.42 4.88
N ARG A 49 0.05 10.43 4.05
CA ARG A 49 -0.09 10.28 2.59
C ARG A 49 1.19 9.77 1.92
N LEU A 50 2.37 10.21 2.40
CA LEU A 50 3.66 9.72 1.91
C LEU A 50 3.82 8.22 2.18
N TRP A 51 3.45 7.76 3.37
CA TRP A 51 3.60 6.35 3.75
C TRP A 51 2.52 5.45 3.14
N ASP A 52 1.33 5.96 2.89
CA ASP A 52 0.24 5.23 2.23
C ASP A 52 0.36 5.24 0.69
N ASN A 53 1.15 6.15 0.12
CA ASN A 53 1.30 6.29 -1.33
C ASN A 53 1.86 5.02 -1.97
N GLN A 54 1.04 4.36 -2.78
CA GLN A 54 1.41 3.14 -3.50
C GLN A 54 2.28 3.43 -4.73
N ASP A 55 2.24 4.65 -5.29
CA ASP A 55 3.01 5.06 -6.46
C ASP A 55 4.53 5.03 -6.21
N LEU A 56 4.94 5.05 -4.94
CA LEU A 56 6.34 4.90 -4.56
C LEU A 56 6.84 3.45 -4.61
N ARG A 57 5.93 2.49 -4.73
CA ARG A 57 6.29 1.08 -4.96
C ARG A 57 6.57 0.89 -6.45
N LYS A 58 7.55 0.08 -6.73
CA LYS A 58 7.83 -0.38 -8.10
C LYS A 58 7.32 -1.80 -8.24
N TRP A 59 6.49 -2.01 -9.24
CA TRP A 59 5.80 -3.28 -9.45
C TRP A 59 6.51 -4.13 -10.49
N SER A 60 6.31 -5.44 -10.40
CA SER A 60 6.54 -6.40 -11.46
C SER A 60 5.20 -7.00 -11.85
N GLU A 61 4.87 -6.92 -13.12
CA GLU A 61 3.62 -7.44 -13.68
C GLU A 61 3.91 -8.27 -14.95
N PRO A 62 2.98 -9.12 -15.39
CA PRO A 62 3.11 -9.78 -16.68
C PRO A 62 3.27 -8.75 -17.80
N ALA A 63 4.22 -8.97 -18.71
CA ALA A 63 4.36 -8.13 -19.89
C ALA A 63 3.08 -8.19 -20.75
N PRO A 64 2.80 -7.19 -21.60
CA PRO A 64 1.67 -7.21 -22.54
C PRO A 64 1.62 -8.48 -23.40
N ASP A 65 2.79 -8.98 -23.79
CA ASP A 65 2.99 -10.32 -24.34
C ASP A 65 3.79 -11.16 -23.33
N PRO A 66 3.12 -11.94 -22.47
CA PRO A 66 3.79 -12.68 -21.42
C PRO A 66 4.55 -13.89 -21.97
N ASN A 67 4.36 -14.28 -23.22
CA ASN A 67 4.98 -15.44 -23.84
C ASN A 67 4.96 -16.66 -22.90
N LEU A 68 3.74 -17.02 -22.43
CA LEU A 68 3.51 -18.04 -21.44
C LEU A 68 3.97 -19.40 -21.94
N ALA A 69 4.77 -20.10 -21.14
CA ALA A 69 5.14 -21.50 -21.37
C ALA A 69 4.96 -22.31 -20.09
N LEU A 70 4.40 -23.49 -20.20
CA LEU A 70 4.13 -24.39 -19.09
C LEU A 70 4.85 -25.73 -19.31
N PHE A 71 5.38 -26.29 -18.22
CA PHE A 71 6.11 -27.54 -18.25
C PHE A 71 5.64 -28.46 -17.11
N ALA A 72 5.46 -29.74 -17.41
CA ALA A 72 5.15 -30.75 -16.42
C ALA A 72 6.44 -31.19 -15.71
N ALA A 73 6.51 -31.05 -14.39
CA ALA A 73 7.58 -31.63 -13.62
C ALA A 73 7.47 -33.17 -13.64
N THR A 74 8.60 -33.87 -13.71
CA THR A 74 8.69 -35.32 -13.86
C THR A 74 7.91 -36.12 -12.77
N ASN A 75 7.68 -35.48 -11.63
CA ASN A 75 6.92 -36.06 -10.51
C ASN A 75 5.41 -35.78 -10.55
N CYS A 76 4.86 -35.31 -11.68
CA CYS A 76 3.43 -35.04 -11.94
C CYS A 76 2.70 -34.12 -10.96
N ALA A 77 3.35 -33.70 -9.86
CA ALA A 77 2.70 -32.93 -8.81
C ALA A 77 2.80 -31.40 -9.00
N SER A 78 3.70 -30.91 -9.85
CA SER A 78 3.91 -29.47 -10.01
C SER A 78 4.07 -29.07 -11.47
N VAL A 79 3.51 -27.92 -11.83
CA VAL A 79 3.67 -27.29 -13.14
C VAL A 79 4.66 -26.15 -12.98
N LEU A 80 5.70 -26.14 -13.81
CA LEU A 80 6.61 -25.01 -13.93
C LEU A 80 6.01 -24.01 -14.93
N VAL A 81 5.86 -22.77 -14.49
CA VAL A 81 5.34 -21.67 -15.28
C VAL A 81 6.49 -20.76 -15.67
N GLN A 82 6.65 -20.48 -16.95
CA GLN A 82 7.57 -19.46 -17.44
C GLN A 82 6.78 -18.35 -18.14
N TYR A 83 7.13 -17.10 -17.86
CA TYR A 83 6.48 -15.95 -18.45
C TYR A 83 7.43 -14.74 -18.52
N ASN A 84 7.11 -13.79 -19.39
CA ASN A 84 7.78 -12.51 -19.44
C ASN A 84 7.14 -11.57 -18.43
N ALA A 85 7.92 -11.05 -17.50
CA ALA A 85 7.53 -10.04 -16.54
C ALA A 85 8.12 -8.66 -16.93
N LEU A 86 7.32 -7.63 -16.86
CA LEU A 86 7.74 -6.24 -16.98
C LEU A 86 8.06 -5.70 -15.58
N SER A 87 9.30 -5.24 -15.39
CA SER A 87 9.73 -4.63 -14.14
C SER A 87 9.71 -3.11 -14.29
N GLU A 88 8.85 -2.42 -13.55
CA GLU A 88 8.83 -0.95 -13.50
C GLU A 88 10.13 -0.37 -12.94
N LYS A 89 10.79 -1.10 -12.03
CA LYS A 89 12.05 -0.66 -11.42
C LYS A 89 13.16 -0.51 -12.45
N HIS A 90 13.18 -1.37 -13.45
CA HIS A 90 14.25 -1.42 -14.45
C HIS A 90 13.77 -1.04 -15.85
N SER A 91 12.47 -0.83 -16.03
CA SER A 91 11.82 -0.62 -17.33
C SER A 91 12.22 -1.69 -18.35
N THR A 92 12.34 -2.93 -17.89
CA THR A 92 12.83 -4.06 -18.70
C THR A 92 11.94 -5.26 -18.58
N VAL A 93 11.81 -6.00 -19.67
CA VAL A 93 11.15 -7.30 -19.68
C VAL A 93 12.17 -8.37 -19.32
N LYS A 94 11.80 -9.23 -18.35
CA LYS A 94 12.63 -10.35 -17.90
C LYS A 94 11.84 -11.63 -17.93
N ARG A 95 12.42 -12.71 -18.48
CA ARG A 95 11.86 -14.05 -18.39
C ARG A 95 11.95 -14.55 -16.96
N ARG A 96 10.85 -15.07 -16.40
CA ARG A 96 10.73 -15.57 -15.03
C ARG A 96 10.16 -16.98 -15.04
N ALA A 97 10.54 -17.79 -14.02
CA ALA A 97 10.02 -19.12 -13.82
C ALA A 97 9.67 -19.35 -12.36
N TYR A 98 8.58 -20.09 -12.10
CA TYR A 98 8.16 -20.50 -10.75
C TYR A 98 7.31 -21.77 -10.79
N TYR A 99 7.25 -22.52 -9.70
CA TYR A 99 6.37 -23.67 -9.57
C TYR A 99 4.97 -23.23 -9.14
N LEU A 100 3.94 -23.59 -9.93
CA LEU A 100 2.58 -23.10 -9.80
C LEU A 100 1.98 -23.35 -8.42
N HIS A 101 1.87 -24.63 -8.01
CA HIS A 101 1.18 -24.99 -6.77
C HIS A 101 1.89 -24.48 -5.51
N GLN A 102 3.21 -24.48 -5.50
CA GLN A 102 4.01 -23.97 -4.38
C GLN A 102 3.85 -22.46 -4.17
N ASN A 103 3.52 -21.74 -5.24
CA ASN A 103 3.42 -20.29 -5.23
C ASN A 103 1.98 -19.75 -5.28
N ALA A 104 0.97 -20.59 -5.43
CA ALA A 104 -0.43 -20.16 -5.60
C ALA A 104 -0.90 -19.23 -4.48
N ALA A 105 -0.65 -19.58 -3.22
CA ALA A 105 -1.02 -18.76 -2.06
C ALA A 105 -0.24 -17.43 -2.00
N ARG A 106 1.03 -17.44 -2.40
CA ARG A 106 1.87 -16.22 -2.44
C ARG A 106 1.37 -15.25 -3.52
N ILE A 107 1.05 -15.79 -4.70
CA ILE A 107 0.53 -15.00 -5.83
C ILE A 107 -0.83 -14.41 -5.48
N ALA A 108 -1.74 -15.21 -4.91
CA ALA A 108 -3.04 -14.72 -4.45
C ALA A 108 -2.94 -13.61 -3.39
N ALA A 109 -1.87 -13.63 -2.58
CA ALA A 109 -1.57 -12.57 -1.60
C ALA A 109 -0.78 -11.38 -2.19
N GLY A 110 -0.58 -11.30 -3.51
CA GLY A 110 0.20 -10.23 -4.16
C GLY A 110 1.68 -10.22 -3.77
N LYS A 111 2.22 -11.37 -3.31
CA LYS A 111 3.61 -11.50 -2.92
C LYS A 111 4.44 -12.06 -4.07
N GLN A 112 5.73 -11.70 -4.09
CA GLN A 112 6.67 -12.26 -5.05
C GLN A 112 6.72 -13.79 -4.93
N PRO A 113 6.56 -14.53 -6.05
CA PRO A 113 6.73 -15.98 -6.05
C PRO A 113 8.21 -16.35 -5.80
N GLU A 114 8.43 -17.57 -5.37
CA GLU A 114 9.77 -18.15 -5.31
C GLU A 114 10.21 -18.48 -6.73
N LEU A 115 11.07 -17.61 -7.27
CA LEU A 115 11.58 -17.75 -8.63
C LEU A 115 12.66 -18.83 -8.68
N VAL A 116 12.64 -19.59 -9.76
CA VAL A 116 13.65 -20.62 -10.06
C VAL A 116 14.42 -20.29 -11.33
N SER A 117 15.53 -20.98 -11.55
CA SER A 117 16.31 -20.84 -12.78
C SER A 117 15.48 -21.29 -14.00
N LEU A 118 15.64 -20.59 -15.11
CA LEU A 118 15.00 -20.96 -16.39
C LEU A 118 15.49 -22.34 -16.91
N ALA A 119 16.71 -22.69 -16.60
CA ALA A 119 17.31 -23.98 -16.98
C ALA A 119 16.62 -25.20 -16.33
N VAL A 120 15.79 -24.98 -15.30
CA VAL A 120 15.01 -26.06 -14.68
C VAL A 120 14.00 -26.67 -15.67
N ALA A 121 13.58 -25.92 -16.69
CA ALA A 121 12.68 -26.41 -17.73
C ALA A 121 13.34 -27.41 -18.70
N ASP A 122 14.67 -27.46 -18.71
CA ASP A 122 15.41 -28.35 -19.62
C ASP A 122 15.11 -29.83 -19.31
N GLY A 123 14.57 -30.54 -20.32
CA GLY A 123 14.16 -31.93 -20.20
C GLY A 123 12.77 -32.18 -19.59
N MET A 124 12.01 -31.11 -19.28
CA MET A 124 10.60 -31.25 -18.87
C MET A 124 9.68 -31.36 -20.09
N GLU A 125 8.57 -32.08 -19.92
CA GLU A 125 7.51 -32.15 -20.93
C GLU A 125 6.77 -30.82 -21.02
N THR A 126 6.62 -30.29 -22.25
CA THR A 126 5.92 -29.03 -22.48
C THR A 126 4.40 -29.26 -22.46
N ILE A 127 3.68 -28.44 -21.70
CA ILE A 127 2.21 -28.39 -21.68
C ILE A 127 1.77 -27.40 -22.76
N PRO A 128 0.96 -27.78 -23.76
CA PRO A 128 0.46 -26.86 -24.77
C PRO A 128 -0.32 -25.69 -24.16
N VAL A 129 -0.01 -24.47 -24.63
CA VAL A 129 -0.71 -23.24 -24.23
C VAL A 129 -1.46 -22.69 -25.43
N LEU A 130 -2.77 -22.60 -25.32
CA LEU A 130 -3.66 -22.13 -26.38
C LEU A 130 -4.02 -20.65 -26.15
N PRO A 131 -4.02 -19.82 -27.19
CA PRO A 131 -4.40 -18.42 -27.05
C PRO A 131 -5.90 -18.24 -26.77
N THR A 132 -6.73 -19.15 -27.25
CA THR A 132 -8.19 -19.12 -27.09
C THR A 132 -8.77 -20.51 -26.84
N GLN A 133 -9.96 -20.54 -26.23
CA GLN A 133 -10.68 -21.79 -25.99
C GLN A 133 -11.14 -22.49 -27.29
N ASN A 134 -11.30 -21.74 -28.37
CA ASN A 134 -11.71 -22.31 -29.66
C ASN A 134 -10.62 -23.17 -30.33
N ASP A 135 -9.37 -23.03 -29.92
CA ASP A 135 -8.23 -23.77 -30.45
C ASP A 135 -8.12 -25.19 -29.92
N ILE A 136 -8.98 -25.58 -28.97
CA ILE A 136 -9.02 -26.94 -28.36
C ILE A 136 -9.25 -28.02 -29.40
N THR A 137 -10.04 -27.75 -30.44
CA THR A 137 -10.34 -28.69 -31.50
C THR A 137 -9.12 -29.17 -32.29
N ASN A 138 -8.03 -28.43 -32.25
CA ASN A 138 -6.78 -28.73 -32.95
C ASN A 138 -5.80 -29.56 -32.10
N LEU A 139 -6.15 -29.87 -30.84
CA LEU A 139 -5.29 -30.67 -29.98
C LEU A 139 -5.40 -32.17 -30.24
N PRO A 140 -4.31 -32.93 -30.08
CA PRO A 140 -4.37 -34.38 -30.07
C PRO A 140 -5.36 -34.92 -29.03
N PRO A 141 -6.16 -35.94 -29.32
CA PRO A 141 -7.26 -36.37 -28.45
C PRO A 141 -6.86 -37.03 -27.12
N LYS A 142 -5.55 -37.10 -26.79
CA LYS A 142 -5.03 -37.76 -25.59
C LYS A 142 -3.95 -36.94 -24.88
N LEU A 143 -4.05 -35.60 -24.89
CA LEU A 143 -3.10 -34.79 -24.10
C LEU A 143 -3.40 -34.93 -22.61
N PRO A 144 -2.37 -35.17 -21.76
CA PRO A 144 -2.56 -35.30 -20.31
C PRO A 144 -2.91 -33.93 -19.66
N ALA A 145 -2.49 -32.84 -20.25
CA ALA A 145 -2.80 -31.49 -19.81
C ALA A 145 -2.66 -30.48 -20.95
N TYR A 146 -3.40 -29.37 -20.87
CA TYR A 146 -3.24 -28.19 -21.71
C TYR A 146 -3.67 -26.94 -20.94
N ALA A 147 -3.29 -25.77 -21.39
CA ALA A 147 -3.71 -24.51 -20.80
C ALA A 147 -4.32 -23.58 -21.83
N VAL A 148 -5.24 -22.73 -21.40
CA VAL A 148 -5.84 -21.67 -22.22
C VAL A 148 -5.57 -20.32 -21.58
N VAL A 149 -5.07 -19.38 -22.36
CA VAL A 149 -4.81 -18.01 -21.89
C VAL A 149 -6.13 -17.30 -21.60
N ILE A 150 -6.20 -16.62 -20.46
CA ILE A 150 -7.35 -15.82 -20.04
C ILE A 150 -6.93 -14.41 -19.66
N LYS A 151 -7.91 -13.50 -19.48
CA LYS A 151 -7.68 -12.13 -19.01
C LYS A 151 -6.65 -11.36 -19.86
N ALA A 152 -6.71 -11.50 -21.18
CA ALA A 152 -5.77 -10.85 -22.10
C ALA A 152 -4.28 -11.12 -21.76
N GLY A 153 -3.95 -12.35 -21.41
CA GLY A 153 -2.58 -12.75 -21.09
C GLY A 153 -2.17 -12.58 -19.63
N ARG A 154 -3.05 -12.09 -18.76
CA ARG A 154 -2.74 -11.93 -17.33
C ARG A 154 -2.97 -13.17 -16.49
N GLY A 155 -3.47 -14.24 -17.10
CA GLY A 155 -3.73 -15.51 -16.45
C GLY A 155 -3.95 -16.63 -17.45
N PHE A 156 -4.18 -17.83 -16.94
CA PHE A 156 -4.49 -19.02 -17.74
C PHE A 156 -5.36 -19.98 -16.95
N THR A 157 -6.12 -20.80 -17.67
CA THR A 157 -6.85 -21.96 -17.14
C THR A 157 -6.06 -23.20 -17.48
N LEU A 158 -5.77 -24.03 -16.48
CA LEU A 158 -5.11 -25.32 -16.67
C LEU A 158 -6.14 -26.45 -16.65
N TYR A 159 -6.17 -27.26 -17.71
CA TYR A 159 -7.02 -28.42 -17.88
C TYR A 159 -6.17 -29.69 -17.74
N ARG A 160 -6.63 -30.65 -16.94
CA ARG A 160 -6.05 -31.98 -16.79
C ARG A 160 -7.12 -33.05 -16.95
N LEU A 161 -6.75 -34.18 -17.52
CA LEU A 161 -7.67 -35.28 -17.86
C LEU A 161 -8.47 -35.84 -16.67
N MET A 162 -7.95 -35.72 -15.44
CA MET A 162 -8.53 -36.29 -14.22
C MET A 162 -8.85 -35.26 -13.14
N GLU A 163 -8.60 -34.02 -13.41
CA GLU A 163 -8.75 -32.92 -12.42
C GLU A 163 -9.68 -31.84 -12.93
N SER A 164 -10.35 -31.18 -12.02
CA SER A 164 -11.18 -30.03 -12.34
C SER A 164 -10.32 -28.90 -12.90
N GLU A 165 -10.90 -28.14 -13.80
CA GLU A 165 -10.40 -26.90 -14.35
C GLU A 165 -10.05 -25.91 -13.23
N ALA A 166 -8.85 -25.34 -13.26
CA ALA A 166 -8.42 -24.33 -12.31
C ALA A 166 -7.85 -23.11 -13.02
N ASN A 167 -8.27 -21.91 -12.56
CA ASN A 167 -7.82 -20.63 -13.06
C ASN A 167 -6.66 -20.12 -12.23
N PHE A 168 -5.62 -19.64 -12.89
CA PHE A 168 -4.42 -19.08 -12.27
C PHE A 168 -4.11 -17.70 -12.85
N ASP A 169 -3.85 -16.76 -11.97
CA ASP A 169 -3.35 -15.45 -12.37
C ASP A 169 -1.82 -15.47 -12.42
N LEU A 170 -1.25 -14.73 -13.37
CA LEU A 170 0.19 -14.47 -13.38
C LEU A 170 0.57 -13.50 -12.27
N PRO A 171 1.78 -13.61 -11.71
CA PRO A 171 2.18 -12.82 -10.55
C PRO A 171 2.22 -11.33 -10.83
N VAL A 172 1.57 -10.55 -9.96
CA VAL A 172 1.71 -9.08 -9.83
C VAL A 172 2.17 -8.80 -8.41
N TYR A 173 3.35 -8.25 -8.25
CA TYR A 173 3.93 -8.02 -6.93
C TYR A 173 4.83 -6.79 -6.88
N ALA A 174 4.99 -6.21 -5.69
CA ALA A 174 5.88 -5.08 -5.49
C ALA A 174 7.35 -5.54 -5.42
N GLU A 175 8.20 -5.09 -6.34
CA GLU A 175 9.65 -5.33 -6.32
C GLU A 175 10.36 -4.49 -5.26
N THR A 176 9.80 -3.31 -4.95
CA THR A 176 10.32 -2.43 -3.91
C THR A 176 9.20 -1.95 -3.02
N SER A 177 9.49 -1.82 -1.73
CA SER A 177 8.56 -1.28 -0.75
C SER A 177 8.37 0.24 -0.85
N GLY A 178 9.20 0.93 -1.63
CA GLY A 178 9.29 2.39 -1.62
C GLY A 178 9.90 2.98 -0.34
N THR A 179 10.31 2.13 0.61
CA THR A 179 10.85 2.54 1.91
C THR A 179 12.01 3.52 1.84
N PRO A 180 13.05 3.34 0.98
CA PRO A 180 14.15 4.29 0.90
C PRO A 180 13.68 5.70 0.53
N THR A 181 12.79 5.80 -0.47
CA THR A 181 12.22 7.09 -0.90
C THR A 181 11.39 7.72 0.21
N ARG A 182 10.59 6.93 0.91
CA ARG A 182 9.79 7.38 2.06
C ARG A 182 10.68 7.92 3.17
N LEU A 183 11.75 7.23 3.54
CA LEU A 183 12.69 7.67 4.57
C LEU A 183 13.34 9.01 4.23
N VAL A 184 13.74 9.22 2.98
CA VAL A 184 14.33 10.49 2.53
C VAL A 184 13.30 11.62 2.55
N LEU A 185 12.05 11.36 2.19
CA LEU A 185 10.99 12.37 2.13
C LEU A 185 10.29 12.63 3.48
N THR A 186 10.38 11.70 4.43
CA THR A 186 9.72 11.84 5.74
C THR A 186 10.09 13.13 6.49
N PRO A 187 11.36 13.58 6.58
CA PRO A 187 11.68 14.82 7.26
C PRO A 187 10.93 16.03 6.67
N PHE A 188 10.82 16.10 5.35
CA PHE A 188 10.09 17.18 4.66
C PHE A 188 8.59 17.12 4.90
N ALA A 189 8.02 15.91 4.90
CA ALA A 189 6.60 15.71 5.20
C ALA A 189 6.26 16.11 6.65
N VAL A 190 7.10 15.74 7.62
CA VAL A 190 6.95 16.13 9.03
C VAL A 190 7.03 17.64 9.21
N VAL A 191 7.98 18.32 8.56
CA VAL A 191 8.07 19.77 8.59
C VAL A 191 6.79 20.39 8.01
N GLY A 192 6.31 19.90 6.87
CA GLY A 192 5.07 20.37 6.26
C GLY A 192 3.86 20.20 7.18
N ASP A 193 3.71 19.05 7.82
CA ASP A 193 2.64 18.79 8.78
C ASP A 193 2.72 19.74 9.98
N THR A 194 3.94 19.98 10.49
CA THR A 194 4.17 20.93 11.61
C THR A 194 3.78 22.35 11.23
N VAL A 195 4.13 22.80 10.03
CA VAL A 195 3.75 24.14 9.53
C VAL A 195 2.24 24.26 9.39
N MET A 196 1.56 23.24 8.85
CA MET A 196 0.10 23.26 8.73
C MET A 196 -0.59 23.35 10.09
N VAL A 197 -0.18 22.52 11.06
CA VAL A 197 -0.74 22.56 12.42
C VAL A 197 -0.47 23.90 13.08
N GLY A 198 0.75 24.44 12.93
CA GLY A 198 1.12 25.76 13.45
C GLY A 198 0.28 26.88 12.86
N ALA A 199 0.03 26.86 11.55
CA ALA A 199 -0.80 27.85 10.88
C ALA A 199 -2.26 27.80 11.38
N VAL A 200 -2.85 26.60 11.51
CA VAL A 200 -4.20 26.44 12.05
C VAL A 200 -4.27 26.96 13.49
N ALA A 201 -3.30 26.57 14.34
CA ALA A 201 -3.24 27.06 15.72
C ALA A 201 -3.12 28.59 15.81
N ALA A 202 -2.33 29.21 14.93
CA ALA A 202 -2.18 30.65 14.87
C ALA A 202 -3.49 31.35 14.46
N VAL A 203 -4.21 30.83 13.47
CA VAL A 203 -5.51 31.37 13.05
C VAL A 203 -6.55 31.25 14.17
N VAL A 204 -6.65 30.07 14.80
CA VAL A 204 -7.57 29.87 15.93
C VAL A 204 -7.21 30.79 17.10
N GLY A 205 -5.92 30.89 17.44
CA GLY A 205 -5.42 31.79 18.48
C GLY A 205 -5.75 33.24 18.19
N PHE A 206 -5.59 33.70 16.94
CA PHE A 206 -5.94 35.05 16.52
C PHE A 206 -7.46 35.29 16.64
N LEU A 207 -8.30 34.36 16.20
CA LEU A 207 -9.77 34.51 16.33
C LEU A 207 -10.21 34.59 17.77
N LEU A 208 -9.65 33.76 18.66
CA LEU A 208 -9.92 33.81 20.10
C LEU A 208 -9.43 35.11 20.72
N TRP A 209 -8.28 35.64 20.29
CA TRP A 209 -7.79 36.92 20.73
C TRP A 209 -8.70 38.09 20.34
N VAL A 210 -9.18 38.11 19.09
CA VAL A 210 -10.15 39.13 18.63
C VAL A 210 -11.47 39.03 19.42
N GLN A 211 -11.98 37.80 19.66
CA GLN A 211 -13.21 37.60 20.43
C GLN A 211 -13.08 38.01 21.91
N SER A 212 -11.87 37.96 22.48
CA SER A 212 -11.63 38.35 23.87
C SER A 212 -11.68 39.86 24.11
N GLY A 213 -11.94 40.65 23.06
CA GLY A 213 -12.03 42.11 23.17
C GLY A 213 -10.67 42.80 23.34
N ALA A 214 -9.61 42.19 22.80
CA ALA A 214 -8.29 42.81 22.81
C ALA A 214 -8.32 44.16 22.10
N PRO A 215 -7.76 45.24 22.73
CA PRO A 215 -7.82 46.58 22.17
C PRO A 215 -7.05 46.63 20.85
N THR A 216 -7.75 46.94 19.77
CA THR A 216 -7.14 47.32 18.50
C THR A 216 -6.65 48.77 18.67
N HIS A 217 -5.38 48.95 19.04
CA HIS A 217 -4.73 50.27 19.02
C HIS A 217 -4.15 50.54 17.64
#